data_df81689f88cea2c15a77c9052588c5fc
#
_entry.id   df81689f88cea2c15a77c9052588c5fc
#
_cell.length_a   1.000
_cell.length_b   1.000
_cell.length_c   1.000
_cell.angle_alpha   90.00
_cell.angle_beta   90.00
_cell.angle_gamma   90.00
#
_symmetry.space_group_name_H-M   'P 1'
#
loop_
_entity.id
_entity.type
_entity.pdbx_description
1 polymer ?
#
loop_
_entity_poly.entity_id
_entity_poly.type
_entity_poly.pdbx_seq_one_letter_code
_entity_poly.pdbx_strand_id
1 'polypeptide(L)'
;MNKKHLTEAEQQELLLRMKKNYTYDAKSGRLTSSRLGRAIRGKMHGNKGYLAVDCRIGKKQIHVHLHHAVWAVCKGCFPEQQIDHINGNKHDNRIENLREVSASENNMNVLHPWKPNAETGLPGVNKKRGSYRINVRQRDYYFCDRFLAFYHLTLLGRRFKCASCEASE
;
A
#
# COMPACT_ATOMS: atom_id res chain seq x y z
N MET A 1 0.43 -10.03 -2.45
CA MET A 1 0.40 -11.51 -2.58
C MET A 1 -0.82 -12.02 -1.84
N ASN A 2 -1.66 -12.84 -2.46
CA ASN A 2 -2.80 -13.41 -1.76
C ASN A 2 -2.33 -14.70 -1.05
N LYS A 3 -1.86 -14.57 0.20
CA LYS A 3 -1.35 -15.69 1.02
C LYS A 3 -2.40 -16.76 1.30
N LYS A 4 -3.70 -16.44 1.15
CA LYS A 4 -4.82 -17.32 1.52
C LYS A 4 -4.89 -18.63 0.72
N HIS A 5 -4.05 -18.81 -0.32
CA HIS A 5 -4.09 -19.98 -1.20
C HIS A 5 -2.78 -20.78 -1.24
N LEU A 6 -1.79 -20.43 -0.43
CA LEU A 6 -0.52 -21.14 -0.36
C LEU A 6 -0.38 -21.85 0.98
N THR A 7 -0.01 -23.12 0.95
CA THR A 7 0.38 -23.87 2.14
C THR A 7 1.69 -23.33 2.72
N GLU A 8 2.00 -23.62 3.98
CA GLU A 8 3.26 -23.21 4.61
C GLU A 8 4.47 -23.75 3.85
N ALA A 9 4.41 -25.00 3.38
CA ALA A 9 5.45 -25.61 2.56
C ALA A 9 5.65 -24.86 1.24
N GLU A 10 4.57 -24.48 0.55
CA GLU A 10 4.64 -23.68 -0.68
C GLU A 10 5.20 -22.27 -0.42
N GLN A 11 4.90 -21.67 0.73
CA GLN A 11 5.46 -20.37 1.12
C GLN A 11 6.97 -20.47 1.36
N GLN A 12 7.43 -21.53 2.05
CA GLN A 12 8.84 -21.78 2.26
C GLN A 12 9.58 -22.05 0.95
N GLU A 13 9.01 -22.87 0.07
CA GLU A 13 9.59 -23.11 -1.27
C GLU A 13 9.68 -21.81 -2.07
N LEU A 14 8.64 -20.98 -2.02
CA LEU A 14 8.64 -19.67 -2.69
C LEU A 14 9.75 -18.77 -2.17
N LEU A 15 9.93 -18.71 -0.84
CA LEU A 15 10.96 -17.92 -0.19
C LEU A 15 12.37 -18.37 -0.61
N LEU A 16 12.62 -19.68 -0.60
CA LEU A 16 13.90 -20.26 -1.07
C LEU A 16 14.17 -19.90 -2.52
N ARG A 17 13.16 -20.00 -3.38
CA ARG A 17 13.28 -19.62 -4.79
C ARG A 17 13.55 -18.13 -4.97
N MET A 18 12.89 -17.27 -4.17
CA MET A 18 13.16 -15.83 -4.18
C MET A 18 14.62 -15.54 -3.84
N LYS A 19 15.12 -16.09 -2.74
CA LYS A 19 16.52 -15.91 -2.30
C LYS A 19 17.54 -16.48 -3.32
N LYS A 20 17.20 -17.59 -3.98
CA LYS A 20 18.07 -18.19 -5.01
C LYS A 20 18.12 -17.38 -6.29
N ASN A 21 16.97 -16.85 -6.72
CA ASN A 21 16.83 -16.24 -8.04
C ASN A 21 17.08 -14.72 -8.04
N TYR A 22 17.03 -14.07 -6.88
CA TYR A 22 17.13 -12.62 -6.77
C TYR A 22 18.10 -12.20 -5.67
N THR A 23 18.87 -11.16 -5.96
CA THR A 23 19.68 -10.43 -4.99
C THR A 23 19.18 -8.99 -4.91
N TYR A 24 19.25 -8.40 -3.74
CA TYR A 24 18.91 -7.01 -3.55
C TYR A 24 20.16 -6.14 -3.65
N ASP A 25 20.13 -5.14 -4.52
CA ASP A 25 21.16 -4.14 -4.64
C ASP A 25 20.77 -2.89 -3.81
N ALA A 26 21.44 -2.68 -2.69
CA ALA A 26 21.16 -1.58 -1.77
C ALA A 26 21.43 -0.20 -2.42
N LYS A 27 22.38 -0.10 -3.37
CA LYS A 27 22.71 1.19 -4.02
C LYS A 27 21.59 1.65 -4.95
N SER A 28 21.05 0.74 -5.75
CA SER A 28 19.96 1.06 -6.69
C SER A 28 18.57 0.85 -6.10
N GLY A 29 18.45 0.18 -4.95
CA GLY A 29 17.17 -0.20 -4.35
C GLY A 29 16.37 -1.22 -5.16
N ARG A 30 17.02 -2.01 -6.00
CA ARG A 30 16.35 -2.91 -6.95
C ARG A 30 16.73 -4.37 -6.70
N LEU A 31 15.79 -5.26 -7.07
CA LEU A 31 16.11 -6.67 -7.20
C LEU A 31 16.86 -6.92 -8.52
N THR A 32 17.90 -7.71 -8.44
CA THR A 32 18.68 -8.19 -9.60
C THR A 32 18.47 -9.69 -9.74
N SER A 33 18.24 -10.15 -10.94
CA SER A 33 18.16 -11.59 -11.23
C SER A 33 19.55 -12.23 -11.14
N SER A 34 19.72 -13.19 -10.24
CA SER A 34 20.97 -13.94 -10.09
C SER A 34 21.35 -14.69 -11.36
N ARG A 35 20.35 -15.12 -12.15
CA ARG A 35 20.55 -15.83 -13.40
C ARG A 35 20.96 -14.91 -14.56
N LEU A 36 20.36 -13.71 -14.64
CA LEU A 36 20.49 -12.82 -15.80
C LEU A 36 21.45 -11.66 -15.53
N GLY A 37 21.91 -11.47 -14.29
CA GLY A 37 22.80 -10.38 -13.88
C GLY A 37 22.21 -8.97 -14.08
N ARG A 38 20.89 -8.85 -14.30
CA ARG A 38 20.23 -7.57 -14.59
C ARG A 38 19.11 -7.25 -13.63
N ALA A 39 18.89 -5.95 -13.41
CA ALA A 39 17.83 -5.46 -12.55
C ALA A 39 16.44 -5.88 -13.07
N ILE A 40 15.58 -6.27 -12.12
CA ILE A 40 14.19 -6.65 -12.38
C ILE A 40 13.32 -5.37 -12.39
N ARG A 41 12.64 -5.15 -13.49
CA ARG A 41 11.69 -4.02 -13.62
C ARG A 41 10.32 -4.35 -13.03
N GLY A 42 9.97 -5.65 -12.91
CA GLY A 42 8.62 -6.09 -12.61
C GLY A 42 7.64 -5.84 -13.76
N LYS A 43 6.48 -6.45 -13.68
CA LYS A 43 5.35 -6.20 -14.60
C LYS A 43 4.21 -5.57 -13.81
N MET A 44 3.47 -4.67 -14.42
CA MET A 44 2.24 -4.15 -13.82
C MET A 44 1.27 -5.30 -13.56
N HIS A 45 0.76 -5.41 -12.33
CA HIS A 45 -0.17 -6.45 -11.94
C HIS A 45 -1.41 -5.85 -11.29
N GLY A 46 -2.57 -6.14 -11.89
CA GLY A 46 -3.87 -5.63 -11.45
C GLY A 46 -4.05 -4.11 -11.63
N ASN A 47 -5.22 -3.62 -11.25
CA ASN A 47 -5.63 -2.22 -11.47
C ASN A 47 -5.05 -1.24 -10.43
N LYS A 48 -4.32 -1.75 -9.42
CA LYS A 48 -3.81 -0.93 -8.30
C LYS A 48 -2.43 -0.31 -8.55
N GLY A 49 -1.81 -0.55 -9.71
CA GLY A 49 -0.53 0.04 -10.09
C GLY A 49 0.69 -0.55 -9.37
N TYR A 50 0.60 -1.77 -8.85
CA TYR A 50 1.74 -2.45 -8.25
C TYR A 50 2.54 -3.23 -9.28
N LEU A 51 3.86 -3.22 -9.13
CA LEU A 51 4.75 -4.09 -9.89
C LEU A 51 4.79 -5.49 -9.27
N ALA A 52 4.90 -6.53 -10.09
CA ALA A 52 5.02 -7.91 -9.65
C ALA A 52 6.08 -8.67 -10.43
N VAL A 53 6.58 -9.73 -9.83
CA VAL A 53 7.44 -10.75 -10.47
C VAL A 53 6.71 -12.07 -10.51
N ASP A 54 6.94 -12.81 -11.58
CA ASP A 54 6.33 -14.12 -11.78
C ASP A 54 7.26 -15.21 -11.23
N CYS A 55 6.71 -16.06 -10.39
CA CYS A 55 7.35 -17.24 -9.86
C CYS A 55 6.52 -18.47 -10.15
N ARG A 56 7.17 -19.62 -10.28
CA ARG A 56 6.51 -20.90 -10.47
C ARG A 56 6.88 -21.86 -9.33
N ILE A 57 5.87 -22.49 -8.72
CA ILE A 57 6.02 -23.58 -7.76
C ILE A 57 5.30 -24.79 -8.35
N GLY A 58 6.02 -25.85 -8.68
CA GLY A 58 5.45 -26.96 -9.40
C GLY A 58 4.75 -26.49 -10.68
N LYS A 59 3.45 -26.80 -10.82
CA LYS A 59 2.61 -26.36 -11.95
C LYS A 59 1.94 -25.01 -11.74
N LYS A 60 2.00 -24.43 -10.53
CA LYS A 60 1.33 -23.16 -10.17
C LYS A 60 2.21 -21.97 -10.57
N GLN A 61 1.64 -21.00 -11.28
CA GLN A 61 2.24 -19.69 -11.50
C GLN A 61 1.75 -18.73 -10.40
N ILE A 62 2.68 -18.06 -9.74
CA ILE A 62 2.43 -17.16 -8.61
C ILE A 62 2.95 -15.78 -8.96
N HIS A 63 2.09 -14.77 -8.83
CA HIS A 63 2.46 -13.37 -8.98
C HIS A 63 2.80 -12.79 -7.61
N VAL A 64 4.06 -12.43 -7.40
CA VAL A 64 4.54 -11.82 -6.15
C VAL A 64 4.76 -10.34 -6.39
N HIS A 65 4.09 -9.49 -5.62
CA HIS A 65 4.34 -8.06 -5.72
C HIS A 65 5.80 -7.73 -5.42
N LEU A 66 6.37 -6.77 -6.16
CA LEU A 66 7.80 -6.48 -6.12
C LEU A 66 8.26 -6.06 -4.71
N HIS A 67 7.46 -5.27 -3.98
CA HIS A 67 7.75 -4.91 -2.59
C HIS A 67 7.77 -6.12 -1.65
N HIS A 68 6.89 -7.13 -1.86
CA HIS A 68 6.96 -8.38 -1.07
C HIS A 68 8.19 -9.21 -1.44
N ALA A 69 8.61 -9.21 -2.71
CA ALA A 69 9.81 -9.91 -3.15
C ALA A 69 11.08 -9.25 -2.57
N VAL A 70 11.16 -7.92 -2.57
CA VAL A 70 12.24 -7.17 -1.90
C VAL A 70 12.28 -7.49 -0.41
N TRP A 71 11.12 -7.41 0.27
CA TRP A 71 11.02 -7.74 1.69
C TRP A 71 11.52 -9.15 1.98
N ALA A 72 11.04 -10.15 1.22
CA ALA A 72 11.41 -11.55 1.39
C ALA A 72 12.91 -11.81 1.19
N VAL A 73 13.53 -11.14 0.21
CA VAL A 73 14.98 -11.26 -0.04
C VAL A 73 15.79 -10.58 1.06
N CYS A 74 15.39 -9.38 1.52
CA CYS A 74 16.13 -8.60 2.50
C CYS A 74 15.93 -9.10 3.95
N LYS A 75 14.67 -9.42 4.32
CA LYS A 75 14.32 -9.82 5.70
C LYS A 75 14.37 -11.33 5.92
N GLY A 76 14.40 -12.11 4.84
CA GLY A 76 14.46 -13.55 4.93
C GLY A 76 13.14 -14.26 5.23
N CYS A 77 12.04 -13.52 5.32
CA CYS A 77 10.68 -14.03 5.51
C CYS A 77 9.68 -13.17 4.74
N PHE A 78 8.51 -13.72 4.44
CA PHE A 78 7.40 -12.93 3.94
C PHE A 78 6.75 -12.14 5.09
N PRO A 79 6.24 -10.91 4.82
CA PRO A 79 5.62 -10.10 5.85
C PRO A 79 4.36 -10.80 6.41
N GLU A 80 4.11 -10.70 7.70
CA GLU A 80 2.90 -11.23 8.34
C GLU A 80 1.69 -10.34 8.07
N GLN A 81 1.94 -9.03 8.01
CA GLN A 81 0.93 -8.00 7.78
C GLN A 81 1.05 -7.36 6.38
N GLN A 82 0.49 -6.19 6.20
CA GLN A 82 0.57 -5.47 4.93
C GLN A 82 1.89 -4.70 4.82
N ILE A 83 2.44 -4.61 3.61
CA ILE A 83 3.56 -3.71 3.34
C ILE A 83 3.01 -2.39 2.81
N ASP A 84 3.43 -1.31 3.46
CA ASP A 84 3.15 0.07 3.07
C ASP A 84 4.42 0.76 2.55
N HIS A 85 4.24 1.70 1.60
CA HIS A 85 5.31 2.55 1.10
C HIS A 85 5.31 3.87 1.88
N ILE A 86 6.36 4.12 2.67
CA ILE A 86 6.46 5.28 3.58
C ILE A 86 6.24 6.60 2.84
N ASN A 87 6.81 6.74 1.64
CA ASN A 87 6.64 7.93 0.80
C ASN A 87 5.38 7.91 -0.09
N GLY A 88 4.53 6.86 0.01
CA GLY A 88 3.33 6.69 -0.82
C GLY A 88 3.58 6.32 -2.29
N ASN A 89 4.83 6.26 -2.74
CA ASN A 89 5.19 5.91 -4.11
C ASN A 89 5.30 4.39 -4.27
N LYS A 90 4.32 3.75 -4.90
CA LYS A 90 4.25 2.29 -5.13
C LYS A 90 5.35 1.72 -6.02
N HIS A 91 6.08 2.58 -6.72
CA HIS A 91 7.21 2.18 -7.58
C HIS A 91 8.56 2.25 -6.87
N ASP A 92 8.64 2.91 -5.72
CA ASP A 92 9.85 3.00 -4.90
C ASP A 92 9.90 1.83 -3.89
N ASN A 93 10.45 0.71 -4.36
CA ASN A 93 10.52 -0.52 -3.59
C ASN A 93 11.85 -0.66 -2.81
N ARG A 94 12.54 0.42 -2.51
CA ARG A 94 13.72 0.38 -1.62
C ARG A 94 13.31 -0.11 -0.25
N ILE A 95 14.14 -0.96 0.36
CA ILE A 95 13.81 -1.58 1.65
C ILE A 95 13.57 -0.54 2.76
N GLU A 96 14.29 0.58 2.71
CA GLU A 96 14.15 1.69 3.66
C GLU A 96 12.79 2.41 3.53
N ASN A 97 12.16 2.32 2.35
CA ASN A 97 10.84 2.90 2.07
C ASN A 97 9.69 1.93 2.36
N LEU A 98 9.98 0.69 2.74
CA LEU A 98 8.98 -0.34 3.02
C LEU A 98 8.85 -0.55 4.52
N ARG A 99 7.61 -0.58 5.00
CA ARG A 99 7.29 -0.92 6.39
C ARG A 99 6.12 -1.89 6.46
N GLU A 100 6.16 -2.74 7.46
CA GLU A 100 5.05 -3.62 7.78
C GLU A 100 4.06 -2.90 8.69
N VAL A 101 2.79 -2.91 8.34
CA VAL A 101 1.73 -2.20 9.05
C VAL A 101 0.47 -3.06 9.13
N SER A 102 -0.31 -2.87 10.18
CA SER A 102 -1.64 -3.46 10.28
C SER A 102 -2.58 -2.88 9.21
N ALA A 103 -3.65 -3.62 8.88
CA ALA A 103 -4.66 -3.13 7.94
C ALA A 103 -5.30 -1.81 8.42
N SER A 104 -5.43 -1.62 9.75
CA SER A 104 -5.96 -0.39 10.34
C SER A 104 -5.02 0.80 10.11
N GLU A 105 -3.73 0.62 10.39
CA GLU A 105 -2.71 1.65 10.16
C GLU A 105 -2.58 1.99 8.68
N ASN A 106 -2.57 0.98 7.81
CA ASN A 106 -2.49 1.21 6.37
C ASN A 106 -3.70 2.02 5.85
N ASN A 107 -4.90 1.75 6.35
CA ASN A 107 -6.08 2.52 6.00
C ASN A 107 -6.03 3.97 6.50
N MET A 108 -5.33 4.24 7.63
CA MET A 108 -5.11 5.60 8.13
C MET A 108 -4.00 6.34 7.37
N ASN A 109 -3.04 5.61 6.81
CA ASN A 109 -1.89 6.15 6.06
C ASN A 109 -2.21 6.43 4.58
N VAL A 110 -3.46 6.35 4.15
CA VAL A 110 -3.83 6.68 2.78
C VAL A 110 -3.52 8.16 2.54
N LEU A 111 -2.32 8.43 1.99
CA LEU A 111 -1.82 9.74 1.56
C LEU A 111 -2.51 10.26 0.29
N HIS A 112 -3.61 9.61 -0.14
CA HIS A 112 -4.38 10.16 -1.23
C HIS A 112 -5.08 11.43 -0.73
N PRO A 113 -4.89 12.56 -1.41
CA PRO A 113 -5.82 13.65 -1.26
C PRO A 113 -7.20 13.05 -1.59
N TRP A 114 -8.04 12.95 -0.60
CA TRP A 114 -9.40 12.54 -0.80
C TRP A 114 -9.98 13.46 -1.87
N LYS A 115 -10.42 12.88 -2.98
CA LYS A 115 -11.09 13.68 -4.00
C LYS A 115 -12.23 14.40 -3.29
N PRO A 116 -12.33 15.73 -3.43
CA PRO A 116 -13.46 16.46 -2.87
C PRO A 116 -14.75 15.80 -3.37
N ASN A 117 -15.70 15.62 -2.47
CA ASN A 117 -17.01 15.16 -2.89
C ASN A 117 -17.60 16.21 -3.82
N ALA A 118 -18.09 15.81 -5.00
CA ALA A 118 -18.60 16.72 -6.02
C ALA A 118 -19.73 17.61 -5.49
N GLU A 119 -20.52 17.15 -4.51
CA GLU A 119 -21.67 17.85 -3.98
C GLU A 119 -21.31 18.79 -2.81
N THR A 120 -20.36 18.42 -1.95
CA THR A 120 -20.00 19.20 -0.75
C THR A 120 -18.74 20.02 -0.94
N GLY A 121 -17.89 19.69 -1.94
CA GLY A 121 -16.56 20.24 -2.13
C GLY A 121 -15.55 19.83 -1.08
N LEU A 122 -15.94 19.01 -0.10
CA LEU A 122 -15.08 18.60 1.03
C LEU A 122 -14.86 17.09 1.03
N PRO A 123 -13.61 16.63 1.22
CA PRO A 123 -13.31 15.22 1.24
C PRO A 123 -13.93 14.53 2.47
N GLY A 124 -14.52 13.35 2.24
CA GLY A 124 -15.12 12.54 3.31
C GLY A 124 -16.43 13.07 3.91
N VAL A 125 -16.94 14.20 3.42
CA VAL A 125 -18.24 14.75 3.79
C VAL A 125 -19.26 14.46 2.71
N ASN A 126 -20.35 13.81 3.06
CA ASN A 126 -21.43 13.47 2.15
C ASN A 126 -22.71 14.24 2.54
N LYS A 127 -23.43 14.79 1.56
CA LYS A 127 -24.74 15.40 1.80
C LYS A 127 -25.82 14.33 1.89
N LYS A 128 -26.73 14.43 2.86
CA LYS A 128 -27.84 13.50 3.02
C LYS A 128 -29.06 14.22 3.60
N ARG A 129 -30.11 14.41 2.78
CA ARG A 129 -31.42 14.95 3.20
C ARG A 129 -31.33 16.22 4.08
N GLY A 130 -30.61 17.23 3.58
CA GLY A 130 -30.47 18.52 4.30
C GLY A 130 -29.42 18.56 5.41
N SER A 131 -28.69 17.46 5.66
CA SER A 131 -27.59 17.38 6.59
C SER A 131 -26.31 16.88 5.92
N TYR A 132 -25.17 17.03 6.61
CA TYR A 132 -23.86 16.55 6.15
C TYR A 132 -23.41 15.39 7.01
N ARG A 133 -23.13 14.25 6.36
CA ARG A 133 -22.72 13.00 7.00
C ARG A 133 -21.23 12.78 6.86
N ILE A 134 -20.58 12.41 7.94
CA ILE A 134 -19.25 11.80 7.96
C ILE A 134 -19.34 10.38 8.52
N ASN A 135 -18.48 9.48 8.07
CA ASN A 135 -18.32 8.15 8.64
C ASN A 135 -16.93 8.03 9.27
N VAL A 136 -16.87 7.75 10.55
CA VAL A 136 -15.63 7.55 11.29
C VAL A 136 -15.72 6.26 12.08
N ARG A 137 -14.78 5.32 11.84
CA ARG A 137 -14.73 4.02 12.52
C ARG A 137 -16.07 3.28 12.51
N GLN A 138 -16.71 3.23 11.34
CA GLN A 138 -18.02 2.59 11.10
C GLN A 138 -19.22 3.26 11.80
N ARG A 139 -19.03 4.45 12.36
CA ARG A 139 -20.12 5.26 12.94
C ARG A 139 -20.41 6.45 12.05
N ASP A 140 -21.67 6.72 11.81
CA ASP A 140 -22.15 7.89 11.09
C ASP A 140 -22.45 9.04 12.03
N TYR A 141 -21.95 10.22 11.68
CA TYR A 141 -22.22 11.48 12.38
C TYR A 141 -22.88 12.45 11.42
N TYR A 142 -23.86 13.20 11.88
CA TYR A 142 -24.65 14.13 11.10
C TYR A 142 -24.50 15.56 11.61
N PHE A 143 -24.34 16.52 10.70
CA PHE A 143 -24.13 17.92 10.99
C PHE A 143 -25.04 18.77 10.10
N CYS A 144 -25.44 19.95 10.60
CA CYS A 144 -26.19 20.93 9.82
C CYS A 144 -25.29 21.70 8.84
N ASP A 145 -23.99 21.79 9.13
CA ASP A 145 -23.00 22.52 8.31
C ASP A 145 -21.89 21.62 7.83
N ARG A 146 -21.45 21.82 6.55
CA ARG A 146 -20.41 20.99 5.91
C ARG A 146 -19.03 21.21 6.49
N PHE A 147 -18.70 22.44 6.90
CA PHE A 147 -17.39 22.77 7.47
C PHE A 147 -17.26 22.21 8.88
N LEU A 148 -18.35 22.25 9.66
CA LEU A 148 -18.40 21.62 10.97
C LEU A 148 -18.23 20.10 10.86
N ALA A 149 -18.86 19.46 9.88
CA ALA A 149 -18.66 18.04 9.57
C ALA A 149 -17.21 17.74 9.24
N PHE A 150 -16.59 18.56 8.40
CA PHE A 150 -15.19 18.41 8.01
C PHE A 150 -14.24 18.63 9.19
N TYR A 151 -14.48 19.65 10.02
CA TYR A 151 -13.71 19.92 11.23
C TYR A 151 -13.74 18.73 12.21
N HIS A 152 -14.92 18.17 12.47
CA HIS A 152 -15.04 16.96 13.29
C HIS A 152 -14.35 15.74 12.67
N LEU A 153 -14.38 15.60 11.36
CA LEU A 153 -13.69 14.54 10.67
C LEU A 153 -12.17 14.62 10.86
N THR A 154 -11.61 15.84 10.85
CA THR A 154 -10.17 16.07 11.10
C THR A 154 -9.79 15.85 12.56
N LEU A 155 -10.61 16.31 13.51
CA LEU A 155 -10.39 16.12 14.95
C LEU A 155 -10.41 14.64 15.36
N LEU A 156 -11.25 13.83 14.74
CA LEU A 156 -11.36 12.40 15.04
C LEU A 156 -10.22 11.56 14.46
N GLY A 157 -9.12 12.20 14.03
CA GLY A 157 -7.83 11.55 13.77
C GLY A 157 -7.61 11.06 12.33
N ARG A 158 -8.39 11.55 11.37
CA ARG A 158 -8.00 11.42 9.96
C ARG A 158 -7.10 12.59 9.59
N ARG A 159 -5.79 12.35 9.52
CA ARG A 159 -4.83 13.33 8.99
C ARG A 159 -5.09 13.49 7.48
N PHE A 160 -5.66 14.64 7.11
CA PHE A 160 -5.74 15.04 5.70
C PHE A 160 -4.51 15.89 5.37
N LYS A 161 -3.71 15.47 4.41
CA LYS A 161 -2.80 16.40 3.74
C LYS A 161 -3.62 17.19 2.74
N CYS A 162 -3.79 18.48 3.00
CA CYS A 162 -4.36 19.41 2.03
C CYS A 162 -3.25 19.81 1.06
N ALA A 163 -3.49 19.66 -0.24
CA ALA A 163 -2.55 20.06 -1.28
C ALA A 163 -2.21 21.59 -1.27
N SER A 164 -2.97 22.38 -0.51
CA SER A 164 -2.75 23.82 -0.36
C SER A 164 -1.86 24.21 0.85
N CYS A 165 -1.48 23.26 1.73
CA CYS A 165 -0.65 23.53 2.89
C CYS A 165 0.87 23.33 2.65
N GLU A 166 1.29 22.91 1.46
CA GLU A 166 2.72 22.72 1.13
C GLU A 166 3.38 24.00 0.55
N ALA A 167 2.67 25.15 0.54
CA ALA A 167 3.20 26.41 -0.03
C ALA A 167 3.69 27.43 1.02
N SER A 168 3.87 27.01 2.30
CA SER A 168 4.37 27.93 3.34
C SER A 168 5.18 27.15 4.39
N GLU A 169 6.42 26.78 3.98
CA GLU A 169 7.60 26.64 4.85
C GLU A 169 8.86 26.98 4.03
#